data_1a0e77fcb2ad2635a791daa886296db0
#
_entry.id   1a0e77fcb2ad2635a791daa886296db0
#
_cell.length_a   1.000
_cell.length_b   1.000
_cell.length_c   1.000
_cell.angle_alpha   90.00
_cell.angle_beta   90.00
_cell.angle_gamma   90.00
#
_symmetry.space_group_name_H-M   'P 1'
#
loop_
_entity.id
_entity.type
_entity.pdbx_description
1 polymer ?
#
loop_
_entity_poly.entity_id
_entity_poly.type
_entity_poly.pdbx_seq_one_letter_code
_entity_poly.pdbx_strand_id
1 'polypeptide(L)'
;MTPRTKKNLKISGWSVFAGFSIALPIIAVSTSFKTQNSFDVDKIGVYIESSWRPAYEKAIEKYKEKYKDYKYDIQLLELGSFTAVELIEQLGYSDQKVADLIYTPIDRIPGLVENQNALVGFEKANELISSEFSSEIYQNSSIEAFAKKGEALIRKPKPNGGFEEETTPFYFGVPHSTEALILFYKGFSEEEISSIESITEVVNNDKWTNSMYAFKFNDLWHGLGVLAGFINAQGGESSDVGYNGQLFGKILVTQTSNGNYQSNMVNINGVTETLEDYANTPGWNDGGKTIETSKATEGLIKAVEWIAKYYNSAAKAGNNSGVGNIKSNDWLLDGNSFSPSVSDLISSEKITKAAVVDGPWQLENYNDKFTDAIPVPNLDKNGTKYIQAPGGWLYGFNQRNQLNYDKMRDMKRFLNILLTDQEVIEEQYRKAGKIVEGDVAKKTLDDSIVNKNPNTLEAKVIKAVFDSKAMDQRPDGGNADFSQVWNAWDGNGVASTTDGVRNALQNPSLDLNSVTEILKKGLVNSFGTMLKGLRDKK
;
A
#
# COMPACT_ATOMS: atom_id res chain seq x y z
N MET A 1 -4.69 -34.90 43.93
CA MET A 1 -5.33 -33.77 43.22
C MET A 1 -4.31 -32.64 43.11
N THR A 2 -3.72 -32.48 41.96
CA THR A 2 -2.70 -31.45 41.67
C THR A 2 -3.34 -30.29 40.92
N PRO A 3 -3.01 -29.03 41.22
CA PRO A 3 -3.64 -27.86 40.56
C PRO A 3 -3.06 -27.65 39.15
N ARG A 4 -3.96 -27.49 38.19
CA ARG A 4 -3.65 -27.09 36.79
C ARG A 4 -3.18 -25.65 36.75
N THR A 5 -1.96 -25.44 36.35
CA THR A 5 -1.38 -24.13 35.98
C THR A 5 -2.12 -23.57 34.77
N LYS A 6 -2.81 -22.44 34.94
CA LYS A 6 -3.33 -21.63 33.84
C LYS A 6 -2.13 -20.94 33.16
N LYS A 7 -1.76 -21.39 31.98
CA LYS A 7 -0.88 -20.62 31.06
C LYS A 7 -1.68 -19.44 30.51
N ASN A 8 -1.32 -18.25 30.93
CA ASN A 8 -1.76 -17.02 30.28
C ASN A 8 -1.16 -16.97 28.88
N LEU A 9 -1.97 -17.22 27.86
CA LEU A 9 -1.63 -16.86 26.49
C LEU A 9 -1.76 -15.33 26.39
N LYS A 10 -0.64 -14.64 26.38
CA LYS A 10 -0.58 -13.29 25.82
C LYS A 10 -0.71 -13.45 24.30
N ILE A 11 -1.89 -13.25 23.77
CA ILE A 11 -2.10 -13.04 22.35
C ILE A 11 -1.63 -11.62 22.08
N SER A 12 -0.43 -11.46 21.54
CA SER A 12 0.00 -10.23 20.92
C SER A 12 -0.94 -10.01 19.73
N GLY A 13 -1.75 -8.95 19.80
CA GLY A 13 -2.71 -8.59 18.78
C GLY A 13 -1.99 -8.01 17.56
N TRP A 14 -1.48 -8.86 16.69
CA TRP A 14 -1.02 -8.50 15.36
C TRP A 14 -1.42 -9.60 14.40
N SER A 15 -2.24 -9.19 13.45
CA SER A 15 -2.47 -9.85 12.19
C SER A 15 -3.00 -11.26 12.16
N VAL A 16 -4.28 -11.37 12.08
CA VAL A 16 -4.94 -12.36 11.23
C VAL A 16 -6.15 -11.68 10.64
N PHE A 17 -6.03 -11.03 9.51
CA PHE A 17 -7.12 -10.74 8.59
C PHE A 17 -6.58 -10.48 7.18
N ALA A 18 -6.08 -11.56 6.59
CA ALA A 18 -6.15 -11.74 5.17
C ALA A 18 -7.05 -12.96 4.94
N GLY A 19 -8.27 -12.74 4.50
CA GLY A 19 -9.10 -13.73 3.86
C GLY A 19 -9.74 -14.81 4.72
N PHE A 20 -10.83 -14.50 5.39
CA PHE A 20 -11.90 -15.45 5.67
C PHE A 20 -13.25 -14.82 5.33
N SER A 21 -13.64 -14.93 4.09
CA SER A 21 -15.06 -14.89 3.74
C SER A 21 -15.57 -16.31 3.91
N ILE A 22 -16.20 -16.63 5.05
CA ILE A 22 -17.34 -17.53 5.22
C ILE A 22 -17.61 -17.62 6.74
N ALA A 23 -18.75 -17.13 7.14
CA ALA A 23 -19.66 -17.43 8.28
C ALA A 23 -19.14 -17.66 9.71
N LEU A 24 -17.87 -17.83 10.01
CA LEU A 24 -17.34 -18.03 11.36
C LEU A 24 -16.43 -16.90 11.91
N PRO A 25 -15.78 -16.06 11.10
CA PRO A 25 -15.04 -14.91 11.60
C PRO A 25 -15.92 -13.74 12.05
N ILE A 26 -17.13 -13.61 11.50
CA ILE A 26 -18.07 -12.51 11.85
C ILE A 26 -18.38 -12.49 13.35
N ILE A 27 -18.40 -13.64 14.02
CA ILE A 27 -18.72 -13.70 15.46
C ILE A 27 -17.52 -13.25 16.32
N ALA A 28 -16.31 -13.61 15.96
CA ALA A 28 -15.12 -13.23 16.73
C ALA A 28 -14.75 -11.75 16.53
N VAL A 29 -14.85 -11.25 15.29
CA VAL A 29 -14.65 -9.84 14.95
C VAL A 29 -15.77 -8.98 15.57
N SER A 30 -17.03 -9.41 15.46
CA SER A 30 -18.16 -8.68 16.05
C SER A 30 -18.10 -8.57 17.59
N THR A 31 -17.43 -9.51 18.27
CA THR A 31 -17.23 -9.43 19.72
C THR A 31 -16.09 -8.45 20.08
N SER A 32 -15.03 -8.34 19.28
CA SER A 32 -13.95 -7.37 19.54
C SER A 32 -14.42 -5.92 19.32
N PHE A 33 -15.28 -5.68 18.35
CA PHE A 33 -15.85 -4.33 18.12
C PHE A 33 -16.92 -3.93 19.15
N LYS A 34 -17.59 -4.87 19.78
CA LYS A 34 -18.54 -4.56 20.87
C LYS A 34 -17.86 -3.94 22.08
N THR A 35 -16.60 -4.24 22.32
CA THR A 35 -15.79 -3.70 23.42
C THR A 35 -15.07 -2.39 23.08
N GLN A 36 -15.10 -1.95 21.81
CA GLN A 36 -14.45 -0.72 21.38
C GLN A 36 -15.14 0.50 22.02
N ASN A 37 -14.35 1.42 22.54
CA ASN A 37 -14.84 2.67 23.10
C ASN A 37 -15.45 3.54 21.98
N SER A 38 -16.52 4.26 22.33
CA SER A 38 -17.14 5.24 21.44
C SER A 38 -16.44 6.60 21.58
N PHE A 39 -16.45 7.36 20.49
CA PHE A 39 -16.04 8.76 20.53
C PHE A 39 -17.13 9.62 21.18
N ASP A 40 -16.71 10.65 21.88
CA ASP A 40 -17.57 11.71 22.39
C ASP A 40 -18.08 12.58 21.23
N VAL A 41 -19.37 12.80 21.14
CA VAL A 41 -19.98 13.58 20.06
C VAL A 41 -19.53 15.06 20.05
N ASP A 42 -19.14 15.57 21.22
CA ASP A 42 -18.66 16.94 21.43
C ASP A 42 -17.16 17.08 21.20
N LYS A 43 -16.51 16.03 20.69
CA LYS A 43 -15.08 16.01 20.34
C LYS A 43 -14.87 15.58 18.90
N ILE A 44 -13.67 15.81 18.39
CA ILE A 44 -13.22 15.27 17.11
C ILE A 44 -12.52 13.94 17.38
N GLY A 45 -13.13 12.85 16.93
CA GLY A 45 -12.61 11.51 17.08
C GLY A 45 -11.55 11.17 16.02
N VAL A 46 -10.39 10.66 16.47
CA VAL A 46 -9.31 10.21 15.60
C VAL A 46 -8.77 8.88 16.09
N TYR A 47 -8.69 7.88 15.21
CA TYR A 47 -7.96 6.65 15.48
C TYR A 47 -6.48 6.81 15.18
N ILE A 48 -5.64 6.28 16.07
CA ILE A 48 -4.18 6.25 15.92
C ILE A 48 -3.65 4.86 16.27
N GLU A 49 -2.51 4.51 15.74
CA GLU A 49 -1.71 3.41 16.26
C GLU A 49 -0.94 3.87 17.49
N SER A 50 -0.61 2.96 18.41
CA SER A 50 0.00 3.32 19.70
C SER A 50 1.34 4.06 19.55
N SER A 51 2.14 3.71 18.54
CA SER A 51 3.41 4.40 18.23
C SER A 51 3.23 5.86 17.78
N TRP A 52 2.04 6.24 17.30
CA TRP A 52 1.79 7.62 16.83
C TRP A 52 1.39 8.57 17.96
N ARG A 53 1.01 8.04 19.11
CA ARG A 53 0.48 8.82 20.24
C ARG A 53 1.32 10.04 20.61
N PRO A 54 2.67 9.94 20.77
CA PRO A 54 3.48 11.11 21.14
C PRO A 54 3.35 12.27 20.14
N ALA A 55 3.37 11.98 18.83
CA ALA A 55 3.25 12.99 17.78
C ALA A 55 1.86 13.66 17.79
N TYR A 56 0.81 12.87 18.00
CA TYR A 56 -0.57 13.37 17.99
C TYR A 56 -0.91 14.16 19.27
N GLU A 57 -0.39 13.77 20.42
CA GLU A 57 -0.52 14.57 21.66
C GLU A 57 0.18 15.91 21.51
N LYS A 58 1.39 15.93 20.94
CA LYS A 58 2.08 17.17 20.59
C LYS A 58 1.28 18.03 19.60
N ALA A 59 0.69 17.41 18.58
CA ALA A 59 -0.17 18.11 17.63
C ALA A 59 -1.41 18.73 18.30
N ILE A 60 -2.01 18.07 19.29
CA ILE A 60 -3.12 18.62 20.08
C ILE A 60 -2.68 19.85 20.88
N GLU A 61 -1.51 19.80 21.50
CA GLU A 61 -0.96 20.97 22.21
C GLU A 61 -0.76 22.16 21.27
N LYS A 62 -0.09 21.95 20.12
CA LYS A 62 0.13 22.98 19.09
C LYS A 62 -1.17 23.50 18.50
N TYR A 63 -2.15 22.63 18.27
CA TYR A 63 -3.50 23.01 17.81
C TYR A 63 -4.16 23.98 18.81
N LYS A 64 -4.16 23.67 20.12
CA LYS A 64 -4.72 24.51 21.17
C LYS A 64 -3.93 25.81 21.37
N GLU A 65 -2.63 25.79 21.14
CA GLU A 65 -1.80 26.99 21.19
C GLU A 65 -2.09 27.94 20.02
N LYS A 66 -2.21 27.43 18.81
CA LYS A 66 -2.39 28.22 17.59
C LYS A 66 -3.82 28.73 17.41
N TYR A 67 -4.83 27.93 17.71
CA TYR A 67 -6.23 28.22 17.44
C TYR A 67 -7.03 28.41 18.74
N LYS A 68 -6.92 29.59 19.38
CA LYS A 68 -7.57 29.87 20.68
C LYS A 68 -9.11 29.88 20.64
N ASP A 69 -9.69 29.98 19.44
CA ASP A 69 -11.13 30.00 19.17
C ASP A 69 -11.68 28.62 18.75
N TYR A 70 -10.90 27.55 18.94
CA TYR A 70 -11.39 26.22 18.65
C TYR A 70 -12.63 25.87 19.50
N LYS A 71 -13.55 25.08 18.93
CA LYS A 71 -14.77 24.64 19.60
C LYS A 71 -14.75 23.18 20.00
N TYR A 72 -13.97 22.35 19.31
CA TYR A 72 -13.91 20.92 19.51
C TYR A 72 -12.53 20.45 19.94
N ASP A 73 -12.48 19.75 21.08
CA ASP A 73 -11.29 19.03 21.52
C ASP A 73 -11.06 17.79 20.63
N ILE A 74 -9.81 17.34 20.56
CA ILE A 74 -9.44 16.10 19.85
C ILE A 74 -9.44 14.94 20.83
N GLN A 75 -10.10 13.85 20.45
CA GLN A 75 -10.10 12.58 21.20
C GLN A 75 -9.36 11.51 20.41
N LEU A 76 -8.29 10.99 20.97
CA LEU A 76 -7.50 9.90 20.40
C LEU A 76 -7.94 8.56 20.98
N LEU A 77 -8.27 7.60 20.11
CA LEU A 77 -8.45 6.19 20.49
C LEU A 77 -7.46 5.33 19.70
N GLU A 78 -6.96 4.28 20.31
CA GLU A 78 -6.00 3.37 19.67
C GLU A 78 -6.73 2.26 18.90
N LEU A 79 -6.43 2.18 17.61
CA LEU A 79 -6.89 1.12 16.73
C LEU A 79 -5.96 1.06 15.51
N GLY A 80 -5.68 -0.15 15.02
CA GLY A 80 -4.89 -0.31 13.78
C GLY A 80 -5.58 0.39 12.60
N SER A 81 -4.80 1.05 11.76
CA SER A 81 -5.32 1.88 10.66
C SER A 81 -6.26 1.12 9.71
N PHE A 82 -5.92 -0.10 9.32
CA PHE A 82 -6.79 -0.95 8.48
C PHE A 82 -8.06 -1.36 9.21
N THR A 83 -7.95 -1.74 10.49
CA THR A 83 -9.11 -2.11 11.32
C THR A 83 -10.08 -0.94 11.49
N ALA A 84 -9.56 0.30 11.56
CA ALA A 84 -10.40 1.50 11.62
C ALA A 84 -11.23 1.70 10.33
N VAL A 85 -10.68 1.34 9.17
CA VAL A 85 -11.42 1.35 7.90
C VAL A 85 -12.47 0.25 7.86
N GLU A 86 -12.11 -0.99 8.23
CA GLU A 86 -13.04 -2.12 8.30
C GLU A 86 -14.21 -1.88 9.26
N LEU A 87 -13.99 -1.10 10.33
CA LEU A 87 -15.02 -0.71 11.26
C LEU A 87 -16.16 0.09 10.58
N ILE A 88 -15.81 0.92 9.58
CA ILE A 88 -16.79 1.67 8.79
C ILE A 88 -17.66 0.72 7.98
N GLU A 89 -17.07 -0.29 7.37
CA GLU A 89 -17.79 -1.28 6.57
C GLU A 89 -18.78 -2.08 7.41
N GLN A 90 -18.48 -2.31 8.67
CA GLN A 90 -19.31 -3.11 9.56
C GLN A 90 -20.41 -2.32 10.30
N LEU A 91 -20.12 -1.11 10.73
CA LEU A 91 -21.00 -0.30 11.56
C LEU A 91 -21.69 0.85 10.80
N GLY A 92 -21.13 1.23 9.65
CA GLY A 92 -21.53 2.44 8.91
C GLY A 92 -20.93 3.71 9.51
N TYR A 93 -20.81 4.73 8.67
CA TYR A 93 -20.12 6.01 9.01
C TYR A 93 -20.77 6.80 10.15
N SER A 94 -22.05 6.58 10.43
CA SER A 94 -22.82 7.31 11.46
C SER A 94 -22.64 6.77 12.88
N ASP A 95 -22.07 5.56 13.05
CA ASP A 95 -21.83 4.99 14.37
C ASP A 95 -20.80 5.80 15.15
N GLN A 96 -21.01 6.00 16.45
CA GLN A 96 -20.11 6.76 17.32
C GLN A 96 -18.74 6.10 17.53
N LYS A 97 -18.60 4.84 17.16
CA LYS A 97 -17.30 4.15 17.16
C LYS A 97 -16.47 4.48 15.95
N VAL A 98 -17.05 5.04 14.89
CA VAL A 98 -16.31 5.48 13.70
C VAL A 98 -15.75 6.87 13.93
N ALA A 99 -14.49 7.09 13.57
CA ALA A 99 -13.81 8.36 13.75
C ALA A 99 -14.42 9.50 12.91
N ASP A 100 -14.20 10.74 13.31
CA ASP A 100 -14.57 11.93 12.54
C ASP A 100 -13.54 12.25 11.45
N LEU A 101 -12.25 12.04 11.76
CA LEU A 101 -11.17 12.03 10.80
C LEU A 101 -10.80 10.58 10.49
N ILE A 102 -11.08 10.15 9.28
CA ILE A 102 -10.88 8.78 8.81
C ILE A 102 -9.53 8.69 8.12
N TYR A 103 -8.57 8.02 8.75
CA TYR A 103 -7.27 7.74 8.15
C TYR A 103 -7.37 6.50 7.27
N THR A 104 -7.14 6.65 5.97
CA THR A 104 -7.31 5.58 4.99
C THR A 104 -6.24 5.60 3.91
N PRO A 105 -5.80 4.44 3.40
CA PRO A 105 -5.00 4.42 2.19
C PRO A 105 -5.83 4.87 0.99
N ILE A 106 -5.15 5.51 0.03
CA ILE A 106 -5.81 6.12 -1.14
C ILE A 106 -6.56 5.12 -2.02
N ASP A 107 -6.17 3.87 -2.04
CA ASP A 107 -6.81 2.79 -2.80
C ASP A 107 -8.15 2.33 -2.23
N ARG A 108 -8.47 2.68 -0.97
CA ARG A 108 -9.75 2.37 -0.32
C ARG A 108 -10.82 3.44 -0.52
N ILE A 109 -10.47 4.61 -1.07
CA ILE A 109 -11.42 5.71 -1.25
C ILE A 109 -12.66 5.29 -2.05
N PRO A 110 -12.54 4.61 -3.22
CA PRO A 110 -13.73 4.22 -3.99
C PRO A 110 -14.71 3.36 -3.18
N GLY A 111 -14.20 2.39 -2.41
CA GLY A 111 -15.05 1.54 -1.57
C GLY A 111 -15.75 2.32 -0.45
N LEU A 112 -15.02 3.22 0.23
CA LEU A 112 -15.57 4.06 1.29
C LEU A 112 -16.62 5.05 0.79
N VAL A 113 -16.47 5.55 -0.44
CA VAL A 113 -17.40 6.51 -1.03
C VAL A 113 -18.61 5.80 -1.64
N GLU A 114 -18.40 4.87 -2.56
CA GLU A 114 -19.47 4.29 -3.36
C GLU A 114 -20.31 3.28 -2.58
N ASN A 115 -19.67 2.47 -1.73
CA ASN A 115 -20.35 1.41 -0.99
C ASN A 115 -20.85 1.89 0.37
N GLN A 116 -20.13 2.80 1.02
CA GLN A 116 -20.38 3.18 2.41
C GLN A 116 -20.88 4.63 2.56
N ASN A 117 -20.74 5.47 1.52
CA ASN A 117 -21.01 6.91 1.60
C ASN A 117 -20.35 7.58 2.83
N ALA A 118 -19.14 7.15 3.16
CA ALA A 118 -18.49 7.46 4.44
C ALA A 118 -17.73 8.78 4.44
N LEU A 119 -17.32 9.28 3.28
CA LEU A 119 -16.44 10.44 3.14
C LEU A 119 -17.15 11.63 2.51
N VAL A 120 -16.88 12.83 3.04
CA VAL A 120 -17.29 14.09 2.42
C VAL A 120 -16.49 14.32 1.14
N GLY A 121 -17.16 14.50 0.01
CA GLY A 121 -16.55 14.84 -1.27
C GLY A 121 -16.57 16.35 -1.52
N PHE A 122 -15.50 16.89 -2.09
CA PHE A 122 -15.33 18.28 -2.47
C PHE A 122 -15.17 18.38 -3.99
N GLU A 123 -15.91 19.26 -4.65
CA GLU A 123 -15.83 19.44 -6.10
C GLU A 123 -14.54 20.14 -6.53
N LYS A 124 -13.96 20.93 -5.65
CA LYS A 124 -12.74 21.70 -5.93
C LYS A 124 -11.68 21.48 -4.86
N ALA A 125 -10.44 21.42 -5.28
CA ALA A 125 -9.30 21.27 -4.38
C ALA A 125 -9.25 22.38 -3.30
N ASN A 126 -9.59 23.61 -3.63
CA ASN A 126 -9.60 24.73 -2.68
C ASN A 126 -10.75 24.69 -1.66
N GLU A 127 -11.77 23.87 -1.88
CA GLU A 127 -12.82 23.61 -0.88
C GLU A 127 -12.35 22.59 0.15
N LEU A 128 -11.65 21.56 -0.30
CA LEU A 128 -10.99 20.59 0.58
C LEU A 128 -9.91 21.28 1.41
N ILE A 129 -9.05 22.05 0.72
CA ILE A 129 -7.88 22.72 1.28
C ILE A 129 -8.19 24.21 1.34
N SER A 130 -8.96 24.57 2.37
CA SER A 130 -9.40 25.95 2.60
C SER A 130 -8.29 26.83 3.17
N SER A 131 -8.59 28.12 3.38
CA SER A 131 -7.70 29.09 4.03
C SER A 131 -7.20 28.70 5.43
N GLU A 132 -7.78 27.69 6.04
CA GLU A 132 -7.30 27.13 7.32
C GLU A 132 -5.98 26.36 7.16
N PHE A 133 -5.66 25.91 5.97
CA PHE A 133 -4.35 25.35 5.64
C PHE A 133 -3.38 26.47 5.29
N SER A 134 -2.20 26.40 5.85
CA SER A 134 -1.16 27.37 5.54
C SER A 134 -0.77 27.26 4.07
N SER A 135 -0.61 28.40 3.39
CA SER A 135 -0.08 28.46 2.03
C SER A 135 1.32 27.84 1.91
N GLU A 136 1.96 27.59 3.03
CA GLU A 136 3.28 26.98 3.13
C GLU A 136 3.30 25.51 2.71
N ILE A 137 2.16 24.78 2.82
CA ILE A 137 2.08 23.37 2.36
C ILE A 137 2.41 23.27 0.86
N TYR A 138 2.19 24.35 0.08
CA TYR A 138 2.21 24.32 -1.39
C TYR A 138 3.25 25.26 -2.01
N GLN A 139 4.35 25.57 -1.37
CA GLN A 139 5.30 26.57 -1.86
C GLN A 139 5.75 26.35 -3.32
N ASN A 140 5.87 25.11 -3.77
CA ASN A 140 6.32 24.74 -5.10
C ASN A 140 5.33 23.84 -5.89
N SER A 141 4.29 23.34 -5.23
CA SER A 141 3.26 22.50 -5.84
C SER A 141 1.90 23.22 -5.87
N SER A 142 1.09 22.96 -6.90
CA SER A 142 -0.26 23.50 -6.93
C SER A 142 -1.16 22.79 -5.91
N ILE A 143 -2.16 23.50 -5.40
CA ILE A 143 -3.21 22.92 -4.53
C ILE A 143 -3.86 21.71 -5.21
N GLU A 144 -4.11 21.82 -6.52
CA GLU A 144 -4.70 20.74 -7.31
C GLU A 144 -3.79 19.51 -7.35
N ALA A 145 -2.50 19.68 -7.56
CA ALA A 145 -1.55 18.56 -7.61
C ALA A 145 -1.46 17.83 -6.27
N PHE A 146 -1.51 18.57 -5.16
CA PHE A 146 -1.54 17.97 -3.82
C PHE A 146 -2.88 17.24 -3.56
N ALA A 147 -4.01 17.91 -3.78
CA ALA A 147 -5.34 17.36 -3.56
C ALA A 147 -5.64 16.15 -4.47
N LYS A 148 -5.04 16.11 -5.67
CA LYS A 148 -5.22 15.04 -6.64
C LYS A 148 -4.89 13.64 -6.11
N LYS A 149 -4.02 13.52 -5.13
CA LYS A 149 -3.74 12.25 -4.46
C LYS A 149 -4.96 11.68 -3.72
N GLY A 150 -5.89 12.55 -3.29
CA GLY A 150 -7.17 12.17 -2.67
C GLY A 150 -8.36 12.21 -3.65
N GLU A 151 -8.10 12.33 -4.94
CA GLU A 151 -9.13 12.33 -5.98
C GLU A 151 -9.66 10.92 -6.24
N ALA A 152 -10.98 10.81 -6.39
CA ALA A 152 -11.61 9.64 -6.98
C ALA A 152 -12.66 10.08 -8.00
N LEU A 153 -12.73 9.31 -9.08
CA LEU A 153 -13.75 9.49 -10.11
C LEU A 153 -14.99 8.71 -9.71
N ILE A 154 -16.08 9.40 -9.40
CA ILE A 154 -17.34 8.77 -9.01
C ILE A 154 -18.43 9.07 -10.03
N ARG A 155 -19.33 8.12 -10.21
CA ARG A 155 -20.55 8.32 -10.98
C ARG A 155 -21.62 8.93 -10.09
N LYS A 156 -22.26 9.99 -10.55
CA LYS A 156 -23.39 10.57 -9.83
C LYS A 156 -24.61 9.64 -9.93
N PRO A 157 -25.29 9.35 -8.81
CA PRO A 157 -26.53 8.60 -8.86
C PRO A 157 -27.64 9.43 -9.56
N LYS A 158 -28.39 8.78 -10.45
CA LYS A 158 -29.56 9.39 -11.09
C LYS A 158 -30.75 9.38 -10.13
N PRO A 159 -31.64 10.40 -10.15
CA PRO A 159 -32.81 10.44 -9.28
C PRO A 159 -33.76 9.24 -9.41
N ASN A 160 -33.77 8.59 -10.58
CA ASN A 160 -34.64 7.45 -10.91
C ASN A 160 -33.94 6.08 -10.80
N GLY A 161 -32.79 6.04 -10.13
CA GLY A 161 -31.95 4.86 -10.05
C GLY A 161 -30.93 4.74 -11.19
N GLY A 162 -29.86 3.99 -10.93
CA GLY A 162 -28.69 3.92 -11.83
C GLY A 162 -27.74 5.11 -11.65
N PHE A 163 -26.70 5.16 -12.49
CA PHE A 163 -25.65 6.18 -12.42
C PHE A 163 -25.58 6.97 -13.74
N GLU A 164 -25.05 8.17 -13.67
CA GLU A 164 -24.73 8.97 -14.86
C GLU A 164 -23.58 8.28 -15.65
N GLU A 165 -23.55 8.53 -16.97
CA GLU A 165 -22.49 7.95 -17.83
C GLU A 165 -21.13 8.58 -17.59
N GLU A 166 -21.12 9.84 -17.16
CA GLU A 166 -19.88 10.59 -16.89
C GLU A 166 -19.45 10.44 -15.44
N THR A 167 -18.14 10.19 -15.25
CA THR A 167 -17.50 10.25 -13.95
C THR A 167 -17.08 11.68 -13.65
N THR A 168 -17.38 12.15 -12.44
CA THR A 168 -16.94 13.46 -11.96
C THR A 168 -15.81 13.27 -10.96
N PRO A 169 -14.70 14.00 -11.08
CA PRO A 169 -13.65 13.98 -10.06
C PRO A 169 -14.14 14.69 -8.80
N PHE A 170 -13.91 14.06 -7.66
CA PHE A 170 -14.10 14.64 -6.34
C PHE A 170 -12.86 14.38 -5.49
N TYR A 171 -12.60 15.30 -4.56
CA TYR A 171 -11.51 15.20 -3.60
C TYR A 171 -12.08 14.74 -2.26
N PHE A 172 -11.63 13.58 -1.76
CA PHE A 172 -12.23 12.91 -0.59
C PHE A 172 -11.38 12.97 0.68
N GLY A 173 -10.20 13.54 0.61
CA GLY A 173 -9.36 13.66 1.79
C GLY A 173 -8.09 14.46 1.56
N VAL A 174 -7.52 14.89 2.67
CA VAL A 174 -6.27 15.63 2.71
C VAL A 174 -5.12 14.62 2.71
N PRO A 175 -4.26 14.59 1.69
CA PRO A 175 -3.08 13.74 1.69
C PRO A 175 -2.22 13.98 2.94
N HIS A 176 -1.77 12.91 3.57
CA HIS A 176 -1.03 12.99 4.82
C HIS A 176 0.36 12.39 4.72
N SER A 177 0.50 11.16 4.24
CA SER A 177 1.80 10.53 4.11
C SER A 177 2.03 9.95 2.73
N THR A 178 3.28 10.10 2.26
CA THR A 178 3.78 9.37 1.10
C THR A 178 4.41 8.07 1.55
N GLU A 179 4.28 7.04 0.74
CA GLU A 179 4.87 5.74 1.00
C GLU A 179 5.60 5.25 -0.25
N ALA A 180 6.76 4.68 -0.02
CA ALA A 180 7.54 4.01 -1.03
C ALA A 180 8.15 2.73 -0.47
N LEU A 181 8.24 1.70 -1.29
CA LEU A 181 9.09 0.57 -1.00
C LEU A 181 10.54 0.96 -1.30
N ILE A 182 11.41 0.63 -0.38
CA ILE A 182 12.85 0.86 -0.45
C ILE A 182 13.59 -0.41 -0.06
N LEU A 183 14.85 -0.49 -0.43
CA LEU A 183 15.73 -1.59 -0.01
C LEU A 183 16.51 -1.17 1.23
N PHE A 184 16.23 -1.79 2.37
CA PHE A 184 17.11 -1.77 3.55
C PHE A 184 18.16 -2.84 3.40
N TYR A 185 19.44 -2.52 3.69
CA TYR A 185 20.49 -3.53 3.59
C TYR A 185 21.66 -3.30 4.57
N LYS A 186 22.41 -4.38 4.81
CA LYS A 186 23.72 -4.37 5.48
C LYS A 186 24.66 -5.39 4.84
N GLY A 187 25.94 -5.10 4.81
CA GLY A 187 27.02 -6.03 4.44
C GLY A 187 27.16 -6.34 2.95
N PHE A 188 26.25 -5.89 2.10
CA PHE A 188 26.38 -5.99 0.65
C PHE A 188 27.23 -4.86 0.08
N SER A 189 28.00 -5.15 -0.98
CA SER A 189 28.70 -4.12 -1.78
C SER A 189 27.74 -3.44 -2.76
N GLU A 190 28.17 -2.31 -3.33
CA GLU A 190 27.40 -1.59 -4.37
C GLU A 190 27.11 -2.47 -5.60
N GLU A 191 28.07 -3.30 -6.01
CA GLU A 191 27.88 -4.23 -7.13
C GLU A 191 26.84 -5.30 -6.80
N GLU A 192 26.89 -5.87 -5.59
CA GLU A 192 25.97 -6.90 -5.13
C GLU A 192 24.52 -6.41 -5.00
N ILE A 193 24.32 -5.11 -4.71
CA ILE A 193 22.98 -4.51 -4.60
C ILE A 193 22.52 -3.80 -5.88
N SER A 194 23.25 -3.91 -6.97
CA SER A 194 22.90 -3.23 -8.25
C SER A 194 21.59 -3.69 -8.86
N SER A 195 21.15 -4.91 -8.54
CA SER A 195 19.85 -5.46 -8.91
C SER A 195 19.35 -6.50 -7.90
N ILE A 196 18.05 -6.73 -7.90
CA ILE A 196 17.42 -7.80 -7.13
C ILE A 196 17.99 -9.18 -7.53
N GLU A 197 18.25 -9.37 -8.83
CA GLU A 197 18.89 -10.60 -9.33
C GLU A 197 20.29 -10.79 -8.76
N SER A 198 21.11 -9.74 -8.68
CA SER A 198 22.45 -9.79 -8.08
C SER A 198 22.42 -10.17 -6.60
N ILE A 199 21.51 -9.54 -5.82
CA ILE A 199 21.29 -9.89 -4.41
C ILE A 199 20.92 -11.37 -4.28
N THR A 200 19.99 -11.83 -5.11
CA THR A 200 19.50 -13.22 -5.10
C THR A 200 20.62 -14.20 -5.39
N GLU A 201 21.49 -13.90 -6.33
CA GLU A 201 22.65 -14.75 -6.65
C GLU A 201 23.63 -14.85 -5.47
N VAL A 202 23.93 -13.73 -4.81
CA VAL A 202 24.80 -13.73 -3.62
C VAL A 202 24.23 -14.65 -2.54
N VAL A 203 22.94 -14.49 -2.24
CA VAL A 203 22.28 -15.28 -1.21
C VAL A 203 22.18 -16.75 -1.58
N ASN A 204 21.91 -17.08 -2.84
CA ASN A 204 21.85 -18.45 -3.33
C ASN A 204 23.25 -19.13 -3.32
N ASN A 205 24.31 -18.39 -3.68
CA ASN A 205 25.68 -18.90 -3.64
C ASN A 205 26.13 -19.19 -2.21
N ASP A 206 25.73 -18.37 -1.25
CA ASP A 206 25.93 -18.57 0.18
C ASP A 206 25.00 -19.65 0.78
N LYS A 207 24.08 -20.20 0.00
CA LYS A 207 23.06 -21.17 0.44
C LYS A 207 22.24 -20.68 1.62
N TRP A 208 22.00 -19.40 1.71
CA TRP A 208 21.26 -18.75 2.79
C TRP A 208 21.84 -18.99 4.19
N THR A 209 23.15 -19.15 4.29
CA THR A 209 23.82 -19.50 5.54
C THR A 209 24.18 -18.26 6.37
N ASN A 210 24.77 -17.25 5.71
CA ASN A 210 25.21 -16.00 6.34
C ASN A 210 24.61 -14.77 5.67
N SER A 211 23.81 -14.96 4.63
CA SER A 211 23.13 -13.92 3.88
C SER A 211 21.67 -14.21 3.72
N MET A 212 20.85 -13.14 3.68
CA MET A 212 19.40 -13.24 3.50
C MET A 212 18.86 -12.12 2.63
N TYR A 213 17.73 -12.39 2.01
CA TYR A 213 17.00 -11.40 1.26
C TYR A 213 15.49 -11.64 1.35
N ALA A 214 14.69 -10.56 1.46
CA ALA A 214 13.25 -10.63 1.54
C ALA A 214 12.58 -9.57 0.68
N PHE A 215 11.56 -9.98 -0.09
CA PHE A 215 10.69 -9.13 -0.89
C PHE A 215 9.32 -9.81 -1.07
N LYS A 216 8.25 -9.14 -0.64
CA LYS A 216 6.89 -9.72 -0.56
C LYS A 216 6.13 -9.63 -1.89
N PHE A 217 6.51 -10.39 -2.89
CA PHE A 217 5.79 -10.38 -4.17
C PHE A 217 4.38 -10.97 -4.13
N ASN A 218 4.04 -11.70 -3.08
CA ASN A 218 2.67 -12.15 -2.84
C ASN A 218 1.73 -10.99 -2.49
N ASP A 219 2.24 -9.88 -2.01
CA ASP A 219 1.51 -8.64 -1.90
C ASP A 219 1.46 -7.97 -3.28
N LEU A 220 0.26 -7.80 -3.83
CA LEU A 220 0.10 -7.24 -5.17
C LEU A 220 0.65 -5.83 -5.29
N TRP A 221 0.59 -5.02 -4.24
CA TRP A 221 1.17 -3.67 -4.25
C TRP A 221 2.68 -3.71 -4.52
N HIS A 222 3.39 -4.67 -3.93
CA HIS A 222 4.79 -4.94 -4.23
C HIS A 222 4.95 -5.53 -5.64
N GLY A 223 4.08 -6.45 -6.02
CA GLY A 223 4.10 -7.13 -7.32
C GLY A 223 3.81 -6.21 -8.51
N LEU A 224 2.92 -5.22 -8.34
CA LEU A 224 2.59 -4.25 -9.40
C LEU A 224 3.83 -3.53 -9.93
N GLY A 225 4.79 -3.21 -9.07
CA GLY A 225 6.03 -2.57 -9.48
C GLY A 225 6.92 -3.44 -10.37
N VAL A 226 6.85 -4.76 -10.19
CA VAL A 226 7.53 -5.72 -11.07
C VAL A 226 6.84 -5.79 -12.42
N LEU A 227 5.50 -5.91 -12.43
CA LEU A 227 4.71 -5.94 -13.67
C LEU A 227 4.95 -4.68 -14.51
N ALA A 228 4.86 -3.51 -13.88
CA ALA A 228 5.08 -2.23 -14.53
C ALA A 228 6.51 -2.10 -15.10
N GLY A 229 7.50 -2.55 -14.34
CA GLY A 229 8.90 -2.54 -14.76
C GLY A 229 9.15 -3.36 -16.02
N PHE A 230 8.66 -4.59 -16.07
CA PHE A 230 8.82 -5.45 -17.24
C PHE A 230 8.00 -4.97 -18.45
N ILE A 231 6.79 -4.45 -18.26
CA ILE A 231 6.02 -3.81 -19.35
C ILE A 231 6.78 -2.62 -19.90
N ASN A 232 7.34 -1.77 -19.03
CA ASN A 232 8.11 -0.61 -19.44
C ASN A 232 9.35 -0.99 -20.27
N ALA A 233 10.05 -2.04 -19.87
CA ALA A 233 11.23 -2.54 -20.57
C ALA A 233 10.91 -3.01 -22.00
N GLN A 234 9.69 -3.47 -22.28
CA GLN A 234 9.26 -3.84 -23.64
C GLN A 234 8.98 -2.63 -24.53
N GLY A 235 8.72 -1.46 -23.96
CA GLY A 235 8.52 -0.20 -24.69
C GLY A 235 9.81 0.44 -25.21
N GLY A 236 10.98 -0.05 -24.79
CA GLY A 236 12.31 0.46 -25.17
C GLY A 236 12.80 1.62 -24.29
N GLU A 237 14.01 2.12 -24.55
CA GLU A 237 14.71 3.09 -23.70
C GLU A 237 13.98 4.44 -23.52
N SER A 238 13.18 4.86 -24.49
CA SER A 238 12.37 6.08 -24.41
C SER A 238 10.97 5.86 -23.85
N SER A 239 10.62 4.63 -23.46
CA SER A 239 9.31 4.31 -22.97
C SER A 239 9.16 4.73 -21.51
N ASP A 240 8.03 5.35 -21.20
CA ASP A 240 7.57 5.63 -19.84
C ASP A 240 6.18 5.01 -19.57
N VAL A 241 5.82 4.00 -20.35
CA VAL A 241 4.53 3.31 -20.30
C VAL A 241 4.23 2.75 -18.91
N GLY A 242 5.23 2.15 -18.27
CA GLY A 242 5.09 1.61 -16.91
C GLY A 242 4.93 2.70 -15.83
N TYR A 243 5.38 3.94 -16.11
CA TYR A 243 5.20 5.08 -15.22
C TYR A 243 3.85 5.78 -15.40
N ASN A 244 3.12 5.46 -16.47
CA ASN A 244 1.78 5.98 -16.72
C ASN A 244 0.73 5.05 -16.12
N GLY A 245 0.24 5.41 -14.93
CA GLY A 245 -0.72 4.58 -14.21
C GLY A 245 -2.03 4.38 -14.96
N GLN A 246 -2.49 5.39 -15.71
CA GLN A 246 -3.72 5.28 -16.49
C GLN A 246 -3.56 4.31 -17.67
N LEU A 247 -2.44 4.38 -18.40
CA LEU A 247 -2.14 3.43 -19.47
C LEU A 247 -1.93 2.02 -18.92
N PHE A 248 -1.21 1.89 -17.80
CA PHE A 248 -1.04 0.61 -17.13
C PHE A 248 -2.39 0.01 -16.69
N GLY A 249 -3.28 0.83 -16.13
CA GLY A 249 -4.66 0.41 -15.81
C GLY A 249 -5.43 -0.07 -17.04
N LYS A 250 -5.31 0.62 -18.19
CA LYS A 250 -5.92 0.20 -19.46
C LYS A 250 -5.37 -1.13 -19.98
N ILE A 251 -4.08 -1.41 -19.76
CA ILE A 251 -3.47 -2.71 -20.09
C ILE A 251 -4.13 -3.82 -19.26
N LEU A 252 -4.46 -3.54 -18.01
CA LEU A 252 -5.09 -4.51 -17.13
C LEU A 252 -6.60 -4.65 -17.41
N VAL A 253 -7.29 -3.51 -17.57
CA VAL A 253 -8.75 -3.46 -17.75
C VAL A 253 -9.11 -2.33 -18.72
N THR A 254 -9.88 -2.64 -19.75
CA THR A 254 -10.34 -1.68 -20.76
C THR A 254 -11.85 -1.48 -20.65
N GLN A 255 -12.31 -0.23 -20.77
CA GLN A 255 -13.71 0.08 -20.97
C GLN A 255 -14.06 -0.03 -22.46
N THR A 256 -15.07 -0.83 -22.78
CA THR A 256 -15.57 -0.99 -24.16
C THR A 256 -16.42 0.20 -24.57
N SER A 257 -16.64 0.39 -25.90
CA SER A 257 -17.51 1.45 -26.46
C SER A 257 -18.94 1.45 -25.92
N ASN A 258 -19.42 0.32 -25.41
CA ASN A 258 -20.75 0.19 -24.80
C ASN A 258 -20.73 0.53 -23.30
N GLY A 259 -19.65 1.09 -22.77
CA GLY A 259 -19.49 1.39 -21.36
C GLY A 259 -19.27 0.18 -20.45
N ASN A 260 -19.11 -1.02 -20.99
CA ASN A 260 -18.76 -2.21 -20.24
C ASN A 260 -17.25 -2.28 -19.99
N TYR A 261 -16.85 -2.87 -18.87
CA TYR A 261 -15.43 -3.15 -18.61
C TYR A 261 -15.09 -4.56 -19.08
N GLN A 262 -13.89 -4.70 -19.63
CA GLN A 262 -13.29 -5.95 -20.07
C GLN A 262 -11.87 -6.05 -19.51
N SER A 263 -11.59 -7.10 -18.75
CA SER A 263 -10.21 -7.42 -18.42
C SER A 263 -9.51 -7.95 -19.68
N ASN A 264 -8.29 -7.49 -19.89
CA ASN A 264 -7.44 -8.09 -20.92
C ASN A 264 -6.87 -9.44 -20.49
N MET A 265 -7.20 -9.89 -19.27
CA MET A 265 -6.82 -11.20 -18.71
C MET A 265 -8.00 -12.19 -18.63
N VAL A 266 -9.24 -11.68 -18.68
CA VAL A 266 -10.46 -12.49 -18.49
C VAL A 266 -11.52 -12.02 -19.47
N ASN A 267 -12.15 -12.96 -20.15
CA ASN A 267 -13.31 -12.66 -20.99
C ASN A 267 -14.49 -12.16 -20.14
N ILE A 268 -15.25 -11.19 -20.68
CA ILE A 268 -16.47 -10.65 -20.07
C ILE A 268 -17.47 -11.73 -19.63
N ASN A 269 -17.50 -12.85 -20.34
CA ASN A 269 -18.39 -13.98 -20.07
C ASN A 269 -17.83 -14.97 -19.03
N GLY A 270 -16.72 -14.63 -18.34
CA GLY A 270 -16.11 -15.49 -17.33
C GLY A 270 -15.21 -16.60 -17.90
N VAL A 271 -14.96 -16.61 -19.20
CA VAL A 271 -13.97 -17.48 -19.82
C VAL A 271 -12.60 -16.86 -19.59
N THR A 272 -11.69 -17.61 -19.00
CA THR A 272 -10.31 -17.20 -18.80
C THR A 272 -9.58 -17.25 -20.13
N GLU A 273 -8.98 -16.14 -20.52
CA GLU A 273 -8.06 -16.05 -21.65
C GLU A 273 -6.62 -16.05 -21.13
N THR A 274 -5.71 -16.62 -21.87
CA THR A 274 -4.29 -16.60 -21.52
C THR A 274 -3.67 -15.27 -21.89
N LEU A 275 -2.51 -14.93 -21.30
CA LEU A 275 -1.80 -13.71 -21.65
C LEU A 275 -1.40 -13.68 -23.14
N GLU A 276 -1.17 -14.83 -23.72
CA GLU A 276 -0.83 -15.04 -25.13
C GLU A 276 -1.98 -14.72 -26.08
N ASP A 277 -3.25 -14.87 -25.65
CA ASP A 277 -4.44 -14.62 -26.49
C ASP A 277 -4.58 -13.14 -26.88
N TYR A 278 -3.95 -12.24 -26.12
CA TYR A 278 -3.98 -10.80 -26.37
C TYR A 278 -2.89 -10.30 -27.33
N ALA A 279 -1.94 -11.14 -27.72
CA ALA A 279 -0.81 -10.74 -28.55
C ALA A 279 -1.21 -10.10 -29.89
N ASN A 280 -2.37 -10.42 -30.42
CA ASN A 280 -2.88 -9.94 -31.70
C ASN A 280 -3.87 -8.76 -31.60
N THR A 281 -4.12 -8.25 -30.39
CA THR A 281 -5.02 -7.11 -30.19
C THR A 281 -4.31 -5.81 -30.53
N PRO A 282 -5.02 -4.75 -31.00
CA PRO A 282 -4.41 -3.42 -31.18
C PRO A 282 -3.79 -2.90 -29.88
N GLY A 283 -2.74 -2.08 -30.00
CA GLY A 283 -2.07 -1.48 -28.85
C GLY A 283 -2.94 -0.46 -28.10
N TRP A 284 -2.46 -0.06 -26.94
CA TRP A 284 -3.07 0.98 -26.10
C TRP A 284 -2.37 2.32 -26.29
N ASN A 285 -3.14 3.39 -26.20
CA ASN A 285 -2.66 4.76 -26.31
C ASN A 285 -3.25 5.62 -25.20
N ASP A 286 -2.43 6.47 -24.60
CA ASP A 286 -2.85 7.49 -23.66
C ASP A 286 -1.95 8.71 -23.74
N GLY A 287 -2.49 9.85 -24.19
CA GLY A 287 -1.76 11.11 -24.25
C GLY A 287 -0.47 11.09 -25.09
N GLY A 288 -0.41 10.27 -26.13
CA GLY A 288 0.78 10.07 -26.95
C GLY A 288 1.73 8.97 -26.48
N LYS A 289 1.45 8.34 -25.35
CA LYS A 289 2.16 7.15 -24.88
C LYS A 289 1.47 5.92 -25.44
N THR A 290 2.23 5.03 -26.05
CA THR A 290 1.69 3.83 -26.70
C THR A 290 2.50 2.60 -26.39
N ILE A 291 1.82 1.46 -26.32
CA ILE A 291 2.46 0.15 -26.31
C ILE A 291 1.62 -0.82 -27.13
N GLU A 292 2.27 -1.62 -27.95
CA GLU A 292 1.62 -2.72 -28.65
C GLU A 292 1.17 -3.80 -27.67
N THR A 293 0.00 -4.40 -27.91
CA THR A 293 -0.55 -5.45 -27.05
C THR A 293 0.40 -6.62 -26.86
N SER A 294 1.04 -7.08 -27.95
CA SER A 294 2.04 -8.15 -27.89
C SER A 294 3.19 -7.85 -26.95
N LYS A 295 3.70 -6.60 -26.97
CA LYS A 295 4.80 -6.17 -26.09
C LYS A 295 4.36 -6.07 -24.63
N ALA A 296 3.16 -5.53 -24.36
CA ALA A 296 2.63 -5.49 -23.01
C ALA A 296 2.43 -6.90 -22.44
N THR A 297 1.88 -7.81 -23.24
CA THR A 297 1.70 -9.24 -22.88
C THR A 297 3.05 -9.91 -22.62
N GLU A 298 4.03 -9.70 -23.48
CA GLU A 298 5.40 -10.20 -23.27
C GLU A 298 6.00 -9.67 -21.95
N GLY A 299 5.80 -8.40 -21.62
CA GLY A 299 6.23 -7.80 -20.36
C GLY A 299 5.57 -8.49 -19.15
N LEU A 300 4.28 -8.73 -19.18
CA LEU A 300 3.56 -9.45 -18.12
C LEU A 300 4.06 -10.89 -17.96
N ILE A 301 4.27 -11.62 -19.06
CA ILE A 301 4.82 -12.99 -19.03
C ILE A 301 6.21 -12.98 -18.39
N LYS A 302 7.11 -12.10 -18.84
CA LYS A 302 8.46 -11.97 -18.28
C LYS A 302 8.45 -11.63 -16.79
N ALA A 303 7.54 -10.76 -16.35
CA ALA A 303 7.39 -10.44 -14.94
C ALA A 303 7.01 -11.67 -14.11
N VAL A 304 6.03 -12.44 -14.58
CA VAL A 304 5.58 -13.67 -13.92
C VAL A 304 6.70 -14.71 -13.89
N GLU A 305 7.43 -14.91 -14.98
CA GLU A 305 8.57 -15.82 -15.05
C GLU A 305 9.69 -15.41 -14.10
N TRP A 306 9.96 -14.11 -14.02
CA TRP A 306 10.97 -13.57 -13.10
C TRP A 306 10.57 -13.80 -11.64
N ILE A 307 9.31 -13.50 -11.25
CA ILE A 307 8.79 -13.77 -9.91
C ILE A 307 8.89 -15.27 -9.59
N ALA A 308 8.44 -16.14 -10.52
CA ALA A 308 8.48 -17.59 -10.35
C ALA A 308 9.91 -18.09 -10.13
N LYS A 309 10.86 -17.66 -10.94
CA LYS A 309 12.29 -18.02 -10.84
C LYS A 309 12.86 -17.61 -9.48
N TYR A 310 12.56 -16.39 -9.07
CA TYR A 310 13.01 -15.84 -7.80
C TYR A 310 12.53 -16.68 -6.61
N TYR A 311 11.20 -16.89 -6.50
CA TYR A 311 10.62 -17.65 -5.38
C TYR A 311 10.95 -19.13 -5.40
N ASN A 312 11.00 -19.75 -6.57
CA ASN A 312 11.40 -21.14 -6.68
C ASN A 312 12.83 -21.36 -6.17
N SER A 313 13.74 -20.44 -6.44
CA SER A 313 15.11 -20.46 -5.91
C SER A 313 15.11 -20.34 -4.38
N ALA A 314 14.34 -19.40 -3.83
CA ALA A 314 14.25 -19.18 -2.40
C ALA A 314 13.59 -20.36 -1.66
N ALA A 315 12.51 -20.91 -2.20
CA ALA A 315 11.83 -22.07 -1.63
C ALA A 315 12.73 -23.31 -1.58
N LYS A 316 13.54 -23.54 -2.62
CA LYS A 316 14.52 -24.64 -2.66
C LYS A 316 15.67 -24.45 -1.68
N ALA A 317 16.17 -23.22 -1.55
CA ALA A 317 17.25 -22.90 -0.63
C ALA A 317 16.83 -23.08 0.84
N GLY A 318 15.61 -22.72 1.20
CA GLY A 318 15.10 -22.79 2.56
C GLY A 318 15.01 -24.18 3.15
N ASN A 319 14.87 -25.20 2.31
CA ASN A 319 14.92 -26.59 2.76
C ASN A 319 16.33 -27.04 3.17
N ASN A 320 17.37 -26.29 2.81
CA ASN A 320 18.77 -26.63 3.03
C ASN A 320 19.49 -25.69 4.02
N SER A 321 18.82 -24.62 4.49
CA SER A 321 19.46 -23.65 5.38
C SER A 321 19.62 -24.23 6.77
N GLY A 322 20.86 -24.48 7.18
CA GLY A 322 21.24 -24.89 8.54
C GLY A 322 21.05 -23.81 9.61
N VAL A 323 20.37 -22.72 9.31
CA VAL A 323 20.03 -21.65 10.25
C VAL A 323 18.70 -22.01 10.90
N GLY A 324 18.80 -22.85 11.90
CA GLY A 324 17.82 -23.42 12.81
C GLY A 324 16.35 -23.10 12.54
N ASN A 325 15.57 -24.09 12.11
CA ASN A 325 14.09 -24.16 12.05
C ASN A 325 13.33 -23.02 11.33
N ILE A 326 14.01 -22.04 10.73
CA ILE A 326 13.36 -20.99 9.96
C ILE A 326 13.34 -21.45 8.52
N LYS A 327 12.17 -21.80 8.07
CA LYS A 327 11.94 -22.05 6.66
C LYS A 327 12.09 -20.70 5.94
N SER A 328 12.93 -20.62 4.92
CA SER A 328 13.06 -19.43 4.06
C SER A 328 11.71 -18.90 3.57
N ASN A 329 10.71 -19.76 3.55
CA ASN A 329 9.33 -19.48 3.21
C ASN A 329 8.63 -18.51 4.16
N ASP A 330 8.98 -18.52 5.45
CA ASP A 330 8.34 -17.65 6.44
C ASP A 330 8.73 -16.18 6.24
N TRP A 331 9.79 -15.91 5.49
CA TRP A 331 10.32 -14.57 5.28
C TRP A 331 9.81 -13.89 4.03
N LEU A 332 9.63 -14.68 2.98
CA LEU A 332 9.25 -14.16 1.67
C LEU A 332 7.74 -13.92 1.56
N LEU A 333 6.98 -14.54 2.44
CA LEU A 333 5.56 -14.76 2.23
C LEU A 333 4.68 -14.46 3.44
N ASP A 334 5.27 -14.12 4.59
CA ASP A 334 4.46 -13.67 5.72
C ASP A 334 3.96 -12.25 5.45
N GLY A 335 2.67 -12.13 5.16
CA GLY A 335 1.99 -10.87 4.85
C GLY A 335 2.05 -9.83 5.97
N ASN A 336 2.55 -10.23 7.14
CA ASN A 336 2.60 -9.40 8.31
C ASN A 336 4.01 -8.97 8.62
N SER A 337 4.52 -8.06 7.77
CA SER A 337 5.80 -7.42 8.07
C SER A 337 6.74 -8.37 8.81
N PHE A 338 7.82 -8.66 8.27
CA PHE A 338 8.88 -9.49 8.83
C PHE A 338 8.64 -9.77 10.31
N SER A 339 8.18 -10.97 10.62
CA SER A 339 7.86 -11.41 11.97
C SER A 339 9.00 -11.06 12.94
N PRO A 340 8.77 -10.97 14.24
CA PRO A 340 9.85 -10.82 15.22
C PRO A 340 11.00 -11.80 14.98
N SER A 341 10.71 -12.99 14.46
CA SER A 341 11.73 -13.99 14.09
C SER A 341 12.67 -13.56 12.96
N VAL A 342 12.20 -12.80 11.96
CA VAL A 342 13.08 -12.23 10.91
C VAL A 342 13.93 -11.11 11.50
N SER A 343 13.33 -10.25 12.31
CA SER A 343 14.05 -9.22 13.03
C SER A 343 15.16 -9.81 13.92
N ASP A 344 14.85 -10.88 14.65
CA ASP A 344 15.80 -11.59 15.50
C ASP A 344 16.93 -12.23 14.68
N LEU A 345 16.62 -12.77 13.50
CA LEU A 345 17.61 -13.32 12.60
C LEU A 345 18.57 -12.28 12.04
N ILE A 346 18.02 -11.15 11.57
CA ILE A 346 18.85 -10.05 11.05
C ILE A 346 19.80 -9.56 12.15
N SER A 347 19.35 -9.61 13.41
CA SER A 347 20.14 -9.26 14.59
C SER A 347 21.14 -10.33 15.00
N SER A 348 21.05 -11.55 14.46
CA SER A 348 21.99 -12.61 14.78
C SER A 348 23.37 -12.32 14.20
N GLU A 349 24.43 -12.64 14.96
CA GLU A 349 25.82 -12.50 14.49
C GLU A 349 26.13 -13.37 13.26
N LYS A 350 25.31 -14.38 12.99
CA LYS A 350 25.46 -15.26 11.83
C LYS A 350 25.11 -14.58 10.51
N ILE A 351 24.12 -13.68 10.50
CA ILE A 351 23.70 -12.99 9.28
C ILE A 351 24.56 -11.75 9.08
N THR A 352 25.57 -11.89 8.25
CA THR A 352 26.50 -10.80 7.90
C THR A 352 26.01 -9.93 6.76
N LYS A 353 25.17 -10.46 5.87
CA LYS A 353 24.54 -9.74 4.77
C LYS A 353 23.02 -9.90 4.87
N ALA A 354 22.30 -8.80 4.90
CA ALA A 354 20.84 -8.80 4.88
C ALA A 354 20.31 -7.69 3.97
N ALA A 355 19.28 -8.00 3.18
CA ALA A 355 18.60 -7.06 2.33
C ALA A 355 17.09 -7.31 2.40
N VAL A 356 16.29 -6.24 2.61
CA VAL A 356 14.84 -6.33 2.77
C VAL A 356 14.16 -5.19 2.02
N VAL A 357 13.23 -5.52 1.13
CA VAL A 357 12.36 -4.53 0.51
C VAL A 357 11.15 -4.32 1.39
N ASP A 358 11.03 -3.13 1.97
CA ASP A 358 9.94 -2.75 2.86
C ASP A 358 9.74 -1.22 2.83
N GLY A 359 8.82 -0.68 3.61
CA GLY A 359 8.57 0.74 3.65
C GLY A 359 9.14 1.46 4.87
N PRO A 360 9.09 2.81 4.89
CA PRO A 360 9.62 3.63 5.96
C PRO A 360 8.95 3.37 7.32
N TRP A 361 7.75 2.79 7.34
CA TRP A 361 7.04 2.40 8.58
C TRP A 361 7.79 1.35 9.40
N GLN A 362 8.81 0.71 8.84
CA GLN A 362 9.67 -0.25 9.55
C GLN A 362 10.91 0.39 10.19
N LEU A 363 11.09 1.69 10.05
CA LEU A 363 12.29 2.37 10.52
C LEU A 363 12.62 2.07 11.99
N GLU A 364 11.64 2.09 12.88
CA GLU A 364 11.84 1.80 14.31
C GLU A 364 12.36 0.37 14.53
N ASN A 365 11.86 -0.59 13.75
CA ASN A 365 12.27 -1.99 13.83
C ASN A 365 13.63 -2.26 13.20
N TYR A 366 14.09 -1.40 12.29
CA TYR A 366 15.27 -1.61 11.46
C TYR A 366 16.46 -0.72 11.79
N ASN A 367 16.28 0.32 12.61
CA ASN A 367 17.29 1.37 12.85
C ASN A 367 18.60 0.83 13.44
N ASP A 368 18.56 -0.25 14.21
CA ASP A 368 19.73 -0.93 14.81
C ASP A 368 20.21 -2.16 14.01
N LYS A 369 19.53 -2.53 12.93
CA LYS A 369 19.74 -3.78 12.19
C LYS A 369 20.34 -3.59 10.80
N PHE A 370 20.00 -2.49 10.15
CA PHE A 370 20.50 -2.14 8.83
C PHE A 370 21.40 -0.90 8.89
N THR A 371 22.31 -0.81 7.96
CA THR A 371 23.25 0.32 7.87
C THR A 371 22.88 1.28 6.75
N ASP A 372 22.03 0.82 5.84
CA ASP A 372 21.74 1.56 4.61
C ASP A 372 20.32 1.37 4.09
N ALA A 373 19.86 2.33 3.30
CA ALA A 373 18.60 2.28 2.57
C ALA A 373 18.73 3.00 1.23
N ILE A 374 18.22 2.39 0.17
CA ILE A 374 18.19 2.94 -1.20
C ILE A 374 16.83 2.69 -1.84
N PRO A 375 16.43 3.39 -2.91
CA PRO A 375 15.33 2.97 -3.76
C PRO A 375 15.47 1.50 -4.15
N VAL A 376 14.36 0.81 -4.37
CA VAL A 376 14.45 -0.58 -4.88
C VAL A 376 15.30 -0.59 -6.14
N PRO A 377 16.38 -1.37 -6.19
CA PRO A 377 17.29 -1.39 -7.33
C PRO A 377 16.64 -2.01 -8.57
N ASN A 378 17.38 -2.09 -9.68
CA ASN A 378 16.90 -2.78 -10.86
C ASN A 378 16.43 -4.21 -10.52
N LEU A 379 15.41 -4.69 -11.20
CA LEU A 379 14.91 -6.05 -11.01
C LEU A 379 15.93 -7.09 -11.49
N ASP A 380 16.51 -6.85 -12.65
CA ASP A 380 17.47 -7.73 -13.30
C ASP A 380 18.77 -7.00 -13.68
N LYS A 381 19.75 -7.77 -14.16
CA LYS A 381 21.04 -7.27 -14.63
C LYS A 381 20.95 -6.54 -15.99
N ASN A 382 19.80 -6.63 -16.68
CA ASN A 382 19.57 -5.90 -17.93
C ASN A 382 19.06 -4.47 -17.67
N GLY A 383 18.87 -4.07 -16.41
CA GLY A 383 18.49 -2.73 -16.04
C GLY A 383 16.98 -2.50 -15.99
N THR A 384 16.16 -3.56 -15.96
CA THR A 384 14.72 -3.45 -15.77
C THR A 384 14.41 -2.77 -14.44
N LYS A 385 13.74 -1.63 -14.48
CA LYS A 385 13.44 -0.82 -13.29
C LYS A 385 12.29 -1.42 -12.49
N TYR A 386 12.35 -1.29 -11.17
CA TYR A 386 11.16 -1.41 -10.33
C TYR A 386 10.37 -0.09 -10.42
N ILE A 387 9.08 -0.16 -10.82
CA ILE A 387 8.22 1.02 -10.97
C ILE A 387 7.06 0.89 -10.00
N GLN A 388 7.18 1.57 -8.88
CA GLN A 388 6.24 1.43 -7.78
C GLN A 388 4.84 1.96 -8.12
N ALA A 389 3.80 1.25 -7.67
CA ALA A 389 2.46 1.82 -7.62
C ALA A 389 2.43 2.97 -6.59
N PRO A 390 1.73 4.09 -6.87
CA PRO A 390 1.64 5.18 -5.91
C PRO A 390 1.01 4.69 -4.62
N GLY A 391 1.69 4.95 -3.51
CA GLY A 391 1.23 4.66 -2.17
C GLY A 391 1.04 5.95 -1.38
N GLY A 392 0.26 5.86 -0.32
CA GLY A 392 0.06 6.96 0.60
C GLY A 392 -1.26 6.85 1.34
N TRP A 393 -1.35 7.66 2.36
CA TRP A 393 -2.53 7.73 3.23
C TRP A 393 -3.04 9.16 3.28
N LEU A 394 -4.35 9.27 3.50
CA LEU A 394 -5.00 10.56 3.65
C LEU A 394 -5.96 10.56 4.84
N TYR A 395 -6.35 11.76 5.25
CA TYR A 395 -7.46 11.97 6.17
C TYR A 395 -8.71 12.40 5.40
N GLY A 396 -9.69 11.51 5.36
CA GLY A 396 -11.04 11.83 4.92
C GLY A 396 -11.88 12.39 6.08
N PHE A 397 -12.85 13.22 5.74
CA PHE A 397 -13.82 13.76 6.69
C PHE A 397 -15.05 12.87 6.70
N ASN A 398 -15.45 12.38 7.88
CA ASN A 398 -16.62 11.54 8.01
C ASN A 398 -17.89 12.30 7.55
N GLN A 399 -18.67 11.69 6.67
CA GLN A 399 -19.89 12.25 6.07
C GLN A 399 -20.88 12.78 7.08
N ARG A 400 -20.97 12.21 8.29
CA ARG A 400 -21.86 12.71 9.37
C ARG A 400 -21.57 14.15 9.78
N ASN A 401 -20.37 14.67 9.51
CA ASN A 401 -19.94 16.02 9.88
C ASN A 401 -20.16 17.05 8.77
N GLN A 402 -20.65 16.67 7.58
CA GLN A 402 -20.74 17.54 6.41
C GLN A 402 -21.45 18.89 6.68
N LEU A 403 -22.46 18.90 7.53
CA LEU A 403 -23.22 20.12 7.87
C LEU A 403 -22.74 20.80 9.16
N ASN A 404 -21.73 20.25 9.85
CA ASN A 404 -21.15 20.86 11.05
C ASN A 404 -19.91 21.69 10.67
N TYR A 405 -20.13 22.92 10.25
CA TYR A 405 -19.07 23.81 9.76
C TYR A 405 -17.98 24.10 10.80
N ASP A 406 -18.33 24.23 12.07
CA ASP A 406 -17.34 24.46 13.13
C ASP A 406 -16.46 23.24 13.35
N LYS A 407 -17.05 22.05 13.38
CA LYS A 407 -16.30 20.79 13.53
C LYS A 407 -15.42 20.54 12.32
N MET A 408 -15.93 20.78 11.09
CA MET A 408 -15.17 20.68 9.86
C MET A 408 -13.98 21.65 9.83
N ARG A 409 -14.17 22.90 10.27
CA ARG A 409 -13.10 23.89 10.40
C ARG A 409 -12.03 23.40 11.37
N ASP A 410 -12.42 22.96 12.55
CA ASP A 410 -11.50 22.53 13.59
C ASP A 410 -10.75 21.25 13.21
N MET A 411 -11.38 20.31 12.48
CA MET A 411 -10.69 19.17 11.86
C MET A 411 -9.60 19.62 10.86
N LYS A 412 -9.92 20.57 9.98
CA LYS A 412 -8.94 21.12 9.02
C LYS A 412 -7.77 21.80 9.74
N ARG A 413 -8.04 22.56 10.79
CA ARG A 413 -7.01 23.22 11.64
C ARG A 413 -6.09 22.20 12.31
N PHE A 414 -6.65 21.10 12.82
CA PHE A 414 -5.85 20.02 13.39
C PHE A 414 -4.96 19.34 12.34
N LEU A 415 -5.51 19.04 11.15
CA LEU A 415 -4.73 18.51 10.04
C LEU A 415 -3.62 19.48 9.58
N ASN A 416 -3.89 20.79 9.61
CA ASN A 416 -2.85 21.78 9.30
C ASN A 416 -1.64 21.66 10.25
N ILE A 417 -1.86 21.44 11.54
CA ILE A 417 -0.77 21.20 12.49
C ILE A 417 -0.01 19.92 12.14
N LEU A 418 -0.72 18.81 11.85
CA LEU A 418 -0.07 17.54 11.48
C LEU A 418 0.81 17.64 10.24
N LEU A 419 0.47 18.55 9.31
CA LEU A 419 1.17 18.72 8.03
C LEU A 419 2.23 19.82 8.01
N THR A 420 2.22 20.75 8.96
CA THR A 420 3.08 21.96 8.88
C THR A 420 3.91 22.23 10.12
N ASP A 421 3.55 21.71 11.28
CA ASP A 421 4.36 21.93 12.49
C ASP A 421 5.61 21.05 12.46
N GLN A 422 6.76 21.71 12.52
CA GLN A 422 8.05 21.06 12.37
C GLN A 422 8.30 19.95 13.40
N GLU A 423 8.00 20.22 14.67
CA GLU A 423 8.21 19.24 15.75
C GLU A 423 7.28 18.04 15.61
N VAL A 424 6.06 18.28 15.16
CA VAL A 424 5.07 17.22 14.92
C VAL A 424 5.48 16.35 13.73
N ILE A 425 5.96 16.94 12.64
CA ILE A 425 6.46 16.22 11.46
C ILE A 425 7.66 15.33 11.83
N GLU A 426 8.64 15.87 12.56
CA GLU A 426 9.79 15.09 13.00
C GLU A 426 9.38 13.91 13.91
N GLU A 427 8.45 14.14 14.83
CA GLU A 427 7.99 13.11 15.74
C GLU A 427 7.19 11.99 15.01
N GLN A 428 6.34 12.37 14.04
CA GLN A 428 5.64 11.40 13.18
C GLN A 428 6.62 10.52 12.41
N TYR A 429 7.69 11.09 11.87
CA TYR A 429 8.71 10.32 11.18
C TYR A 429 9.47 9.39 12.14
N ARG A 430 9.99 9.91 13.25
CA ARG A 430 10.83 9.13 14.19
C ARG A 430 10.06 7.99 14.88
N LYS A 431 8.79 8.21 15.22
CA LYS A 431 7.97 7.25 15.97
C LYS A 431 7.10 6.33 15.12
N ALA A 432 6.73 6.78 13.94
CA ALA A 432 5.80 6.05 13.09
C ALA A 432 6.35 5.78 11.67
N GLY A 433 7.56 6.25 11.34
CA GLY A 433 8.12 6.18 10.00
C GLY A 433 7.26 6.92 8.95
N LYS A 434 6.41 7.86 9.38
CA LYS A 434 5.51 8.59 8.48
C LYS A 434 6.26 9.73 7.81
N ILE A 435 6.42 9.64 6.49
CA ILE A 435 6.93 10.74 5.67
C ILE A 435 5.73 11.58 5.26
N VAL A 436 5.55 12.68 5.98
CA VAL A 436 4.41 13.59 5.79
C VAL A 436 4.51 14.26 4.42
N GLU A 437 3.37 14.42 3.77
CA GLU A 437 3.24 15.04 2.45
C GLU A 437 3.39 16.57 2.50
N GLY A 438 3.87 17.13 1.39
CA GLY A 438 3.96 18.57 1.18
C GLY A 438 5.38 19.13 1.30
N ASP A 439 5.56 20.31 0.72
CA ASP A 439 6.87 20.98 0.62
C ASP A 439 7.45 21.37 2.00
N VAL A 440 6.58 21.78 2.92
CA VAL A 440 7.00 22.11 4.30
C VAL A 440 7.53 20.88 5.02
N ALA A 441 6.81 19.76 4.91
CA ALA A 441 7.22 18.53 5.56
C ALA A 441 8.53 18.00 4.98
N LYS A 442 8.66 18.01 3.65
CA LYS A 442 9.91 17.63 2.98
C LYS A 442 11.07 18.49 3.45
N LYS A 443 10.91 19.82 3.41
CA LYS A 443 11.94 20.77 3.88
C LYS A 443 12.29 20.54 5.34
N THR A 444 11.30 20.32 6.21
CA THR A 444 11.51 20.03 7.62
C THR A 444 12.39 18.79 7.82
N LEU A 445 12.07 17.69 7.15
CA LEU A 445 12.84 16.45 7.25
C LEU A 445 14.26 16.61 6.66
N ASP A 446 14.38 17.31 5.53
CA ASP A 446 15.69 17.62 4.94
C ASP A 446 16.56 18.45 5.91
N ASP A 447 16.03 19.53 6.49
CA ASP A 447 16.80 20.44 7.37
C ASP A 447 17.10 19.82 8.74
N SER A 448 16.16 19.05 9.31
CA SER A 448 16.29 18.53 10.67
C SER A 448 16.99 17.18 10.78
N ILE A 449 16.95 16.36 9.73
CA ILE A 449 17.47 14.98 9.73
C ILE A 449 18.53 14.80 8.66
N VAL A 450 18.17 14.99 7.37
CA VAL A 450 19.05 14.64 6.25
C VAL A 450 20.33 15.50 6.25
N ASN A 451 20.19 16.82 6.38
CA ASN A 451 21.33 17.74 6.33
C ASN A 451 22.17 17.70 7.62
N LYS A 452 21.56 17.38 8.77
CA LYS A 452 22.30 17.29 10.05
C LYS A 452 23.14 16.02 10.13
N ASN A 453 22.59 14.87 9.72
CA ASN A 453 23.23 13.57 9.86
C ASN A 453 23.00 12.67 8.64
N PRO A 454 23.58 12.98 7.48
CA PRO A 454 23.26 12.32 6.21
C PRO A 454 23.61 10.82 6.17
N ASN A 455 24.45 10.35 7.07
CA ASN A 455 24.90 8.96 7.13
C ASN A 455 24.06 8.07 8.03
N THR A 456 23.08 8.61 8.74
CA THR A 456 22.17 7.80 9.57
C THR A 456 21.18 7.03 8.68
N LEU A 457 20.70 5.90 9.17
CA LEU A 457 19.65 5.14 8.45
C LEU A 457 18.39 5.99 8.25
N GLU A 458 18.00 6.79 9.25
CA GLU A 458 16.89 7.73 9.16
C GLU A 458 17.00 8.67 7.94
N ALA A 459 18.17 9.30 7.76
CA ALA A 459 18.42 10.20 6.64
C ALA A 459 18.39 9.48 5.29
N LYS A 460 18.97 8.29 5.23
CA LYS A 460 19.01 7.45 4.03
C LYS A 460 17.60 6.97 3.63
N VAL A 461 16.75 6.63 4.59
CA VAL A 461 15.34 6.24 4.35
C VAL A 461 14.55 7.39 3.74
N ILE A 462 14.66 8.60 4.30
CA ILE A 462 13.99 9.80 3.73
C ILE A 462 14.42 9.97 2.27
N LYS A 463 15.73 9.98 2.03
CA LYS A 463 16.28 10.15 0.68
C LYS A 463 15.81 9.04 -0.26
N ALA A 464 15.88 7.78 0.16
CA ALA A 464 15.46 6.65 -0.65
C ALA A 464 13.99 6.73 -1.06
N VAL A 465 13.10 7.17 -0.15
CA VAL A 465 11.67 7.35 -0.47
C VAL A 465 11.46 8.46 -1.50
N PHE A 466 12.10 9.61 -1.33
CA PHE A 466 11.97 10.71 -2.29
C PHE A 466 12.63 10.44 -3.65
N ASP A 467 13.68 9.61 -3.68
CA ASP A 467 14.36 9.20 -4.92
C ASP A 467 13.67 8.02 -5.62
N SER A 468 12.70 7.35 -4.97
CA SER A 468 11.97 6.23 -5.54
C SER A 468 11.10 6.65 -6.73
N LYS A 469 11.10 5.81 -7.76
CA LYS A 469 10.30 6.05 -8.97
C LYS A 469 8.95 5.34 -8.86
N ALA A 470 7.89 6.11 -8.98
CA ALA A 470 6.51 5.61 -8.96
C ALA A 470 5.76 5.97 -10.24
N MET A 471 4.64 5.29 -10.45
CA MET A 471 3.66 5.70 -11.46
C MET A 471 3.13 7.10 -11.11
N ASP A 472 2.74 7.86 -12.13
CA ASP A 472 2.20 9.21 -11.99
C ASP A 472 0.82 9.24 -11.30
N GLN A 473 0.08 8.14 -11.42
CA GLN A 473 -1.24 7.97 -10.79
C GLN A 473 -1.55 6.49 -10.60
N ARG A 474 -2.64 6.19 -9.89
CA ARG A 474 -3.10 4.82 -9.69
C ARG A 474 -3.54 4.16 -11.00
N PRO A 475 -3.28 2.85 -11.16
CA PRO A 475 -3.66 2.11 -12.38
C PRO A 475 -5.16 2.10 -12.68
N ASP A 476 -5.99 2.22 -11.66
CA ASP A 476 -7.46 2.21 -11.77
C ASP A 476 -8.07 3.57 -12.12
N GLY A 477 -7.24 4.62 -12.22
CA GLY A 477 -7.72 5.99 -12.42
C GLY A 477 -8.66 6.49 -11.32
N GLY A 478 -8.63 5.89 -10.13
CA GLY A 478 -9.52 6.21 -9.02
C GLY A 478 -10.89 5.53 -9.05
N ASN A 479 -11.10 4.55 -9.94
CA ASN A 479 -12.42 3.94 -10.18
C ASN A 479 -12.66 2.59 -9.49
N ALA A 480 -11.63 1.93 -8.98
CA ALA A 480 -11.74 0.59 -8.39
C ALA A 480 -11.18 0.50 -6.98
N ASP A 481 -11.79 -0.34 -6.16
CA ASP A 481 -11.22 -0.77 -4.88
C ASP A 481 -10.20 -1.88 -5.14
N PHE A 482 -8.93 -1.57 -5.00
CA PHE A 482 -7.83 -2.50 -5.24
C PHE A 482 -7.68 -3.58 -4.16
N SER A 483 -8.32 -3.42 -3.01
CA SER A 483 -8.20 -4.39 -1.91
C SER A 483 -8.67 -5.80 -2.29
N GLN A 484 -9.72 -5.86 -3.11
CA GLN A 484 -10.26 -7.13 -3.60
C GLN A 484 -9.29 -7.83 -4.58
N VAL A 485 -8.55 -7.04 -5.37
CA VAL A 485 -7.55 -7.54 -6.33
C VAL A 485 -6.39 -8.19 -5.59
N TRP A 486 -5.95 -7.60 -4.47
CA TRP A 486 -4.89 -8.15 -3.64
C TRP A 486 -5.26 -9.50 -3.04
N ASN A 487 -6.46 -9.58 -2.48
CA ASN A 487 -6.97 -10.83 -1.92
C ASN A 487 -7.04 -11.96 -2.97
N ALA A 488 -7.43 -11.63 -4.19
CA ALA A 488 -7.49 -12.62 -5.27
C ALA A 488 -6.10 -13.09 -5.71
N TRP A 489 -5.11 -12.19 -5.74
CA TRP A 489 -3.71 -12.54 -6.04
C TRP A 489 -3.11 -13.47 -4.99
N ASP A 490 -3.26 -13.17 -3.71
CA ASP A 490 -2.73 -14.00 -2.61
C ASP A 490 -3.47 -15.33 -2.44
N GLY A 491 -4.60 -15.51 -3.12
CA GLY A 491 -5.43 -16.71 -3.00
C GLY A 491 -6.32 -16.73 -1.76
N ASN A 492 -6.38 -15.64 -1.00
CA ASN A 492 -7.16 -15.57 0.24
C ASN A 492 -8.67 -15.57 0.02
N GLY A 493 -9.14 -15.26 -1.18
CA GLY A 493 -10.57 -15.29 -1.53
C GLY A 493 -11.08 -16.66 -2.03
N VAL A 494 -10.19 -17.61 -2.27
CA VAL A 494 -10.55 -18.97 -2.71
C VAL A 494 -10.16 -19.92 -1.59
N ALA A 495 -11.12 -20.23 -0.74
CA ALA A 495 -10.94 -21.12 0.39
C ALA A 495 -10.14 -22.37 -0.01
N SER A 496 -8.99 -22.56 0.62
CA SER A 496 -8.23 -23.82 0.70
C SER A 496 -7.78 -24.47 -0.61
N THR A 497 -7.55 -23.73 -1.69
CA THR A 497 -6.95 -24.37 -2.86
C THR A 497 -5.44 -24.46 -2.68
N THR A 498 -4.91 -25.68 -2.76
CA THR A 498 -3.48 -25.99 -2.91
C THR A 498 -2.82 -25.27 -4.09
N ASP A 499 -3.60 -24.58 -4.89
CA ASP A 499 -3.26 -23.96 -6.16
C ASP A 499 -3.18 -22.41 -6.09
N GLY A 500 -3.25 -21.81 -4.89
CA GLY A 500 -3.10 -20.35 -4.71
C GLY A 500 -1.65 -19.91 -4.94
N VAL A 501 -1.45 -18.66 -5.37
CA VAL A 501 -0.14 -18.06 -5.61
C VAL A 501 0.79 -18.23 -4.41
N ARG A 502 0.31 -17.94 -3.20
CA ARG A 502 1.07 -18.11 -1.96
C ARG A 502 1.59 -19.54 -1.79
N ASN A 503 0.69 -20.53 -1.90
CA ASN A 503 1.05 -21.94 -1.75
C ASN A 503 2.02 -22.41 -2.83
N ALA A 504 1.86 -21.93 -4.07
CA ALA A 504 2.76 -22.25 -5.17
C ALA A 504 4.18 -21.70 -4.91
N LEU A 505 4.26 -20.45 -4.45
CA LEU A 505 5.55 -19.82 -4.17
C LEU A 505 6.27 -20.48 -2.98
N GLN A 506 5.53 -21.01 -2.01
CA GLN A 506 6.08 -21.71 -0.84
C GLN A 506 6.43 -23.18 -1.08
N ASN A 507 5.97 -23.79 -2.17
CA ASN A 507 6.12 -25.21 -2.38
C ASN A 507 7.45 -25.56 -3.09
N PRO A 508 8.47 -26.10 -2.36
CA PRO A 508 9.76 -26.44 -2.95
C PRO A 508 9.69 -27.63 -3.92
N SER A 509 8.58 -28.37 -3.92
CA SER A 509 8.39 -29.55 -4.79
C SER A 509 7.91 -29.17 -6.19
N LEU A 510 7.40 -27.96 -6.40
CA LEU A 510 6.96 -27.49 -7.71
C LEU A 510 8.15 -27.12 -8.58
N ASP A 511 8.08 -27.49 -9.85
CA ASP A 511 9.00 -26.98 -10.85
C ASP A 511 8.66 -25.54 -11.26
N LEU A 512 9.59 -24.90 -11.93
CA LEU A 512 9.46 -23.51 -12.35
C LEU A 512 8.24 -23.28 -13.27
N ASN A 513 7.97 -24.21 -14.17
CA ASN A 513 6.84 -24.09 -15.11
C ASN A 513 5.51 -24.16 -14.36
N SER A 514 5.36 -25.09 -13.42
CA SER A 514 4.17 -25.21 -12.59
C SER A 514 3.91 -23.95 -11.77
N VAL A 515 4.96 -23.37 -11.15
CA VAL A 515 4.85 -22.11 -10.42
C VAL A 515 4.44 -20.98 -11.35
N THR A 516 5.05 -20.88 -12.53
CA THR A 516 4.73 -19.85 -13.54
C THR A 516 3.28 -19.90 -13.97
N GLU A 517 2.74 -21.09 -14.24
CA GLU A 517 1.33 -21.25 -14.64
C GLU A 517 0.35 -20.89 -13.51
N ILE A 518 0.69 -21.20 -12.27
CA ILE A 518 -0.14 -20.79 -11.12
C ILE A 518 -0.12 -19.26 -10.95
N LEU A 519 1.02 -18.62 -11.14
CA LEU A 519 1.14 -17.15 -11.10
C LEU A 519 0.34 -16.49 -12.22
N LYS A 520 0.37 -17.02 -13.45
CA LYS A 520 -0.46 -16.53 -14.56
C LYS A 520 -1.95 -16.61 -14.22
N LYS A 521 -2.41 -17.74 -13.67
CA LYS A 521 -3.80 -17.89 -13.20
C LYS A 521 -4.14 -16.92 -12.08
N GLY A 522 -3.22 -16.67 -11.15
CA GLY A 522 -3.38 -15.69 -10.08
C GLY A 522 -3.59 -14.28 -10.61
N LEU A 523 -2.81 -13.85 -11.62
CA LEU A 523 -3.00 -12.58 -12.32
C LEU A 523 -4.37 -12.47 -12.97
N VAL A 524 -4.77 -13.48 -13.73
CA VAL A 524 -6.08 -13.53 -14.39
C VAL A 524 -7.21 -13.40 -13.37
N ASN A 525 -7.14 -14.12 -12.26
CA ASN A 525 -8.13 -14.07 -11.19
C ASN A 525 -8.18 -12.68 -10.52
N SER A 526 -7.04 -12.07 -10.25
CA SER A 526 -6.95 -10.75 -9.64
C SER A 526 -7.62 -9.68 -10.50
N PHE A 527 -7.32 -9.66 -11.79
CA PHE A 527 -7.93 -8.70 -12.70
C PHE A 527 -9.39 -9.03 -13.03
N GLY A 528 -9.77 -10.28 -13.02
CA GLY A 528 -11.17 -10.70 -13.10
C GLY A 528 -11.99 -10.20 -11.90
N THR A 529 -11.41 -10.21 -10.71
CA THR A 529 -12.04 -9.67 -9.50
C THR A 529 -12.20 -8.15 -9.58
N MET A 530 -11.17 -7.43 -10.03
CA MET A 530 -11.24 -6.00 -10.29
C MET A 530 -12.35 -5.67 -11.31
N LEU A 531 -12.40 -6.41 -12.41
CA LEU A 531 -13.42 -6.28 -13.43
C LEU A 531 -14.83 -6.48 -12.89
N LYS A 532 -15.03 -7.50 -12.05
CA LYS A 532 -16.30 -7.76 -11.39
C LYS A 532 -16.73 -6.58 -10.52
N GLY A 533 -15.83 -6.06 -9.69
CA GLY A 533 -16.09 -4.89 -8.86
C GLY A 533 -16.50 -3.65 -9.67
N LEU A 534 -15.90 -3.45 -10.84
CA LEU A 534 -16.26 -2.36 -11.75
C LEU A 534 -17.61 -2.57 -12.44
N ARG A 535 -18.04 -3.82 -12.67
CA ARG A 535 -19.34 -4.17 -13.28
C ARG A 535 -20.49 -4.10 -12.30
N ASP A 536 -20.31 -4.58 -11.09
CA ASP A 536 -21.35 -4.62 -10.07
C ASP A 536 -21.81 -3.21 -9.66
N LYS A 537 -21.06 -2.17 -10.07
CA LYS A 537 -21.39 -0.75 -9.92
C LYS A 537 -22.33 -0.20 -11.02
N LYS A 538 -22.77 -1.02 -11.95
CA LYS A 538 -23.78 -0.69 -12.96
C LYS A 538 -25.17 -1.01 -12.47
#